data_fb2630df541311b90d22c162cbf14b66
#
_entry.id   fb2630df541311b90d22c162cbf14b66
#
_cell.length_a   1.000
_cell.length_b   1.000
_cell.length_c   1.000
_cell.angle_alpha   90.00
_cell.angle_beta   90.00
_cell.angle_gamma   90.00
#
_symmetry.space_group_name_H-M   'P 1'
#
loop_
_entity.id
_entity.type
_entity.pdbx_description
1 polymer ?
#
loop_
_entity_poly.entity_id
_entity_poly.type
_entity_poly.pdbx_seq_one_letter_code
_entity_poly.pdbx_strand_id
1 'polypeptide(L)'
;MVISPDYIYKTSLKTYLLDSLKIDKSLDTDSVLLANSSYLSDIDDSLFLANYILGFSKSLAAFGFNVYDQDQSSLFLALDSNTYQINIAQIEIEETLYSYRDETDIYDKYFYHDHNLNAIYVNSWFEFSNPESIESSQKVFFTTDLITDIPDGVFDYDIFSGKVKYMYNIDSLEQNMLYSFAYRIGAEYAKYTFDYLLNQDLNKKLSPHQRSSKYWRYDPYNHLFYPATDDRFIPLNNQ
;
A
#
# COMPACT_ATOMS: atom_id res chain seq x y z
N MET A 1 6.06 18.99 -5.76
CA MET A 1 7.07 18.13 -6.41
C MET A 1 7.01 16.74 -5.80
N VAL A 2 7.09 15.71 -6.62
CA VAL A 2 7.15 14.31 -6.17
C VAL A 2 8.59 13.82 -6.38
N ILE A 3 9.17 13.24 -5.33
CA ILE A 3 10.48 12.60 -5.34
C ILE A 3 10.25 11.11 -5.18
N SER A 4 10.82 10.31 -6.07
CA SER A 4 10.74 8.85 -6.04
C SER A 4 12.03 8.23 -5.52
N PRO A 5 11.99 7.06 -4.90
CA PRO A 5 13.20 6.31 -4.58
C PRO A 5 13.84 5.75 -5.87
N ASP A 6 15.14 5.50 -5.83
CA ASP A 6 15.88 4.95 -6.95
C ASP A 6 15.73 3.44 -7.08
N TYR A 7 15.33 2.75 -6.03
CA TYR A 7 15.18 1.30 -5.94
C TYR A 7 14.10 0.89 -4.94
N ILE A 8 13.70 -0.37 -4.98
CA ILE A 8 12.79 -0.98 -4.03
C ILE A 8 13.54 -2.00 -3.16
N TYR A 9 13.18 -2.04 -1.87
CA TYR A 9 13.64 -3.11 -0.99
C TYR A 9 12.76 -4.33 -1.21
N LYS A 10 13.39 -5.51 -1.19
CA LYS A 10 12.70 -6.78 -1.40
C LYS A 10 13.07 -7.77 -0.31
N THR A 11 12.08 -8.35 0.32
CA THR A 11 12.26 -9.31 1.41
C THR A 11 11.29 -10.48 1.23
N SER A 12 11.77 -11.71 1.37
CA SER A 12 10.90 -12.87 1.45
C SER A 12 10.87 -13.41 2.87
N LEU A 13 9.67 -13.45 3.44
CA LEU A 13 9.43 -13.95 4.80
C LEU A 13 9.04 -15.44 4.82
N LYS A 14 9.17 -16.15 3.71
CA LYS A 14 8.82 -17.58 3.57
C LYS A 14 9.91 -18.48 4.17
N THR A 15 10.19 -18.31 5.45
CA THR A 15 11.28 -19.01 6.17
C THR A 15 11.18 -20.53 6.14
N TYR A 16 10.00 -21.11 5.90
CA TYR A 16 9.82 -22.56 5.73
C TYR A 16 10.60 -23.11 4.52
N LEU A 17 10.94 -22.27 3.54
CA LEU A 17 11.78 -22.66 2.40
C LEU A 17 13.19 -23.05 2.85
N LEU A 18 13.73 -22.43 3.88
CA LEU A 18 15.07 -22.76 4.40
C LEU A 18 15.13 -24.21 4.89
N ASP A 19 14.08 -24.64 5.60
CA ASP A 19 14.02 -26.02 6.11
C ASP A 19 13.81 -27.04 4.97
N SER A 20 12.97 -26.69 3.98
CA SER A 20 12.73 -27.54 2.81
C SER A 20 13.94 -27.66 1.88
N LEU A 21 14.71 -26.61 1.73
CA LEU A 21 15.95 -26.56 0.94
C LEU A 21 17.18 -27.04 1.72
N LYS A 22 17.04 -27.36 3.03
CA LYS A 22 18.11 -27.76 3.94
C LYS A 22 19.24 -26.74 3.99
N ILE A 23 18.91 -25.46 3.98
CA ILE A 23 19.88 -24.37 4.03
C ILE A 23 20.40 -24.20 5.47
N ASP A 24 21.71 -24.05 5.59
CA ASP A 24 22.35 -23.74 6.88
C ASP A 24 21.96 -22.30 7.29
N LYS A 25 21.37 -22.16 8.48
CA LYS A 25 20.93 -20.88 9.06
C LYS A 25 22.10 -19.94 9.44
N SER A 26 23.35 -20.38 9.27
CA SER A 26 24.55 -19.54 9.40
C SER A 26 24.86 -18.71 8.16
N LEU A 27 24.19 -18.99 7.02
CA LEU A 27 24.33 -18.25 5.77
C LEU A 27 23.44 -16.99 5.76
N ASP A 28 23.66 -16.12 4.80
CA ASP A 28 22.75 -15.00 4.51
C ASP A 28 21.40 -15.54 4.03
N THR A 29 20.50 -15.76 4.99
CA THR A 29 19.19 -16.36 4.75
C THR A 29 18.30 -15.50 3.88
N ASP A 30 18.42 -14.17 3.97
CA ASP A 30 17.57 -13.23 3.26
C ASP A 30 17.86 -13.27 1.76
N SER A 31 19.13 -13.28 1.36
CA SER A 31 19.53 -13.45 -0.03
C SER A 31 19.08 -14.80 -0.62
N VAL A 32 19.14 -15.87 0.18
CA VAL A 32 18.68 -17.20 -0.24
C VAL A 32 17.16 -17.21 -0.41
N LEU A 33 16.42 -16.65 0.53
CA LEU A 33 14.95 -16.56 0.45
C LEU A 33 14.52 -15.73 -0.76
N LEU A 34 15.17 -14.60 -1.00
CA LEU A 34 14.88 -13.74 -2.15
C LEU A 34 15.17 -14.44 -3.48
N ALA A 35 16.31 -15.14 -3.60
CA ALA A 35 16.65 -15.88 -4.81
C ALA A 35 15.68 -17.05 -5.11
N ASN A 36 15.00 -17.57 -4.11
CA ASN A 36 13.97 -18.60 -4.23
C ASN A 36 12.53 -18.06 -4.14
N SER A 37 12.36 -16.75 -4.19
CA SER A 37 11.05 -16.12 -4.24
C SER A 37 10.38 -16.37 -5.58
N SER A 38 9.09 -16.70 -5.55
CA SER A 38 8.29 -16.95 -6.77
C SER A 38 7.91 -15.66 -7.50
N TYR A 39 7.97 -14.52 -6.80
CA TYR A 39 7.49 -13.24 -7.33
C TYR A 39 8.54 -12.15 -7.37
N LEU A 40 9.48 -12.15 -6.39
CA LEU A 40 10.42 -11.04 -6.21
C LEU A 40 11.77 -11.25 -6.88
N SER A 41 12.16 -12.53 -7.20
CA SER A 41 13.45 -12.83 -7.81
C SER A 41 13.64 -12.12 -9.15
N ASP A 42 12.59 -12.07 -9.97
CA ASP A 42 12.62 -11.57 -11.36
C ASP A 42 11.79 -10.31 -11.57
N ILE A 43 11.35 -9.63 -10.50
CA ILE A 43 10.61 -8.38 -10.63
C ILE A 43 11.48 -7.27 -11.21
N ASP A 44 10.96 -6.56 -12.21
CA ASP A 44 11.58 -5.36 -12.76
C ASP A 44 11.26 -4.16 -11.85
N ASP A 45 12.25 -3.76 -11.05
CA ASP A 45 12.14 -2.65 -10.09
C ASP A 45 11.78 -1.34 -10.80
N SER A 46 12.38 -1.09 -11.95
CA SER A 46 12.13 0.16 -12.71
C SER A 46 10.70 0.21 -13.23
N LEU A 47 10.18 -0.92 -13.72
CA LEU A 47 8.80 -1.01 -14.20
C LEU A 47 7.80 -0.88 -13.05
N PHE A 48 8.10 -1.48 -11.90
CA PHE A 48 7.26 -1.34 -10.69
C PHE A 48 7.20 0.12 -10.24
N LEU A 49 8.35 0.76 -10.05
CA LEU A 49 8.45 2.17 -9.64
C LEU A 49 7.76 3.09 -10.65
N ALA A 50 7.98 2.87 -11.96
CA ALA A 50 7.35 3.68 -13.00
C ALA A 50 5.82 3.62 -12.92
N ASN A 51 5.23 2.43 -12.73
CA ASN A 51 3.79 2.27 -12.58
C ASN A 51 3.28 2.93 -11.29
N TYR A 52 3.97 2.74 -10.18
CA TYR A 52 3.61 3.34 -8.90
C TYR A 52 3.59 4.87 -8.99
N ILE A 53 4.67 5.48 -9.47
CA ILE A 53 4.80 6.93 -9.63
C ILE A 53 3.80 7.48 -10.65
N LEU A 54 3.55 6.74 -11.73
CA LEU A 54 2.55 7.12 -12.74
C LEU A 54 1.15 7.17 -12.13
N GLY A 55 0.75 6.15 -11.35
CA GLY A 55 -0.54 6.11 -10.65
C GLY A 55 -0.66 7.27 -9.67
N PHE A 56 0.38 7.51 -8.87
CA PHE A 56 0.44 8.58 -7.89
C PHE A 56 0.33 9.97 -8.53
N SER A 57 1.17 10.26 -9.52
CA SER A 57 1.22 11.57 -10.17
C SER A 57 -0.03 11.89 -10.97
N LYS A 58 -0.57 10.92 -11.72
CA LYS A 58 -1.84 11.11 -12.46
C LYS A 58 -3.01 11.39 -11.55
N SER A 59 -3.09 10.70 -10.40
CA SER A 59 -4.18 10.92 -9.45
C SER A 59 -4.05 12.27 -8.74
N LEU A 60 -2.85 12.70 -8.36
CA LEU A 60 -2.64 14.06 -7.85
C LEU A 60 -3.04 15.12 -8.88
N ALA A 61 -2.66 14.94 -10.14
CA ALA A 61 -3.05 15.87 -11.21
C ALA A 61 -4.58 15.92 -11.39
N ALA A 62 -5.27 14.78 -11.27
CA ALA A 62 -6.74 14.72 -11.32
C ALA A 62 -7.40 15.46 -10.15
N PHE A 63 -6.73 15.58 -8.99
CA PHE A 63 -7.16 16.43 -7.87
C PHE A 63 -6.83 17.92 -8.05
N GLY A 64 -6.26 18.31 -9.19
CA GLY A 64 -5.97 19.72 -9.53
C GLY A 64 -4.58 20.20 -9.12
N PHE A 65 -3.67 19.30 -8.71
CA PHE A 65 -2.29 19.68 -8.47
C PHE A 65 -1.48 19.79 -9.78
N ASN A 66 -0.62 20.78 -9.85
CA ASN A 66 0.47 20.80 -10.82
C ASN A 66 1.62 19.93 -10.27
N VAL A 67 1.80 18.75 -10.85
CA VAL A 67 2.79 17.78 -10.39
C VAL A 67 4.10 17.99 -11.14
N TYR A 68 5.18 18.17 -10.40
CA TYR A 68 6.57 18.28 -10.88
C TYR A 68 7.34 17.05 -10.40
N ASP A 69 8.16 16.49 -11.27
CA ASP A 69 9.13 15.44 -10.93
C ASP A 69 10.51 16.03 -10.53
N GLN A 70 11.46 15.16 -10.25
CA GLN A 70 12.82 15.56 -9.85
C GLN A 70 13.57 16.32 -10.95
N ASP A 71 13.33 15.99 -12.22
CA ASP A 71 13.97 16.65 -13.36
C ASP A 71 13.48 18.10 -13.53
N GLN A 72 12.31 18.39 -13.01
CA GLN A 72 11.65 19.70 -13.03
C GLN A 72 11.91 20.52 -11.76
N SER A 73 12.86 20.12 -10.92
CA SER A 73 13.15 20.76 -9.63
C SER A 73 13.43 22.26 -9.73
N SER A 74 14.12 22.72 -10.78
CA SER A 74 14.39 24.15 -11.01
C SER A 74 13.10 24.95 -11.28
N LEU A 75 12.14 24.37 -11.99
CA LEU A 75 10.82 24.99 -12.22
C LEU A 75 10.02 25.05 -10.93
N PHE A 76 10.04 23.96 -10.14
CA PHE A 76 9.37 23.90 -8.87
C PHE A 76 9.91 24.94 -7.87
N LEU A 77 11.23 25.08 -7.77
CA LEU A 77 11.87 26.04 -6.86
C LEU A 77 11.65 27.52 -7.25
N ALA A 78 11.25 27.78 -8.51
CA ALA A 78 10.90 29.13 -8.96
C ALA A 78 9.46 29.53 -8.63
N LEU A 79 8.65 28.65 -8.01
CA LEU A 79 7.28 28.95 -7.60
C LEU A 79 7.27 29.74 -6.29
N ASP A 80 6.40 30.75 -6.21
CA ASP A 80 6.41 31.73 -5.11
C ASP A 80 5.60 31.28 -3.89
N SER A 81 4.68 30.31 -4.01
CA SER A 81 3.80 29.93 -2.88
C SER A 81 3.00 28.63 -3.10
N ASN A 82 2.46 28.11 -1.99
CA ASN A 82 1.57 26.95 -1.97
C ASN A 82 2.17 25.68 -2.59
N THR A 83 3.46 25.49 -2.34
CA THR A 83 4.20 24.33 -2.86
C THR A 83 4.38 23.29 -1.77
N TYR A 84 4.31 22.02 -2.18
CA TYR A 84 4.59 20.88 -1.30
C TYR A 84 5.61 19.96 -1.97
N GLN A 85 6.55 19.49 -1.19
CA GLN A 85 7.44 18.41 -1.61
C GLN A 85 6.98 17.13 -0.94
N ILE A 86 6.76 16.11 -1.75
CA ILE A 86 6.35 14.77 -1.34
C ILE A 86 7.50 13.85 -1.72
N ASN A 87 8.22 13.36 -0.74
CA ASN A 87 9.28 12.38 -0.93
C ASN A 87 8.71 11.00 -0.59
N ILE A 88 8.68 10.11 -1.58
CA ILE A 88 8.43 8.68 -1.36
C ILE A 88 9.78 8.10 -0.95
N ALA A 89 10.05 8.15 0.36
CA ALA A 89 11.38 7.91 0.91
C ALA A 89 11.83 6.46 0.74
N GLN A 90 10.88 5.53 0.83
CA GLN A 90 11.16 4.10 0.69
C GLN A 90 9.92 3.36 0.21
N ILE A 91 10.15 2.35 -0.63
CA ILE A 91 9.17 1.32 -0.98
C ILE A 91 9.81 -0.03 -0.67
N GLU A 92 9.09 -0.87 0.04
CA GLU A 92 9.50 -2.23 0.38
C GLU A 92 8.42 -3.22 -0.04
N ILE A 93 8.84 -4.32 -0.65
CA ILE A 93 7.96 -5.39 -1.09
C ILE A 93 8.31 -6.65 -0.30
N GLU A 94 7.35 -7.16 0.44
CA GLU A 94 7.52 -8.33 1.30
C GLU A 94 6.65 -9.49 0.81
N GLU A 95 7.29 -10.59 0.40
CA GLU A 95 6.60 -11.83 0.07
C GLU A 95 6.40 -12.68 1.33
N THR A 96 5.17 -13.14 1.56
CA THR A 96 4.82 -13.97 2.72
C THR A 96 3.69 -14.95 2.39
N LEU A 97 3.23 -15.67 3.39
CA LEU A 97 1.96 -16.41 3.37
C LEU A 97 0.93 -15.65 4.19
N TYR A 98 -0.25 -15.51 3.62
CA TYR A 98 -1.42 -14.94 4.28
C TYR A 98 -2.40 -16.06 4.63
N SER A 99 -2.70 -16.19 5.91
CA SER A 99 -3.71 -17.17 6.37
C SER A 99 -5.10 -16.56 6.22
N TYR A 100 -5.92 -17.20 5.39
CA TYR A 100 -7.30 -16.83 5.15
C TYR A 100 -8.21 -17.96 5.58
N ARG A 101 -9.27 -17.66 6.31
CA ARG A 101 -10.30 -18.61 6.70
C ARG A 101 -11.58 -18.32 5.93
N ASP A 102 -12.02 -19.33 5.15
CA ASP A 102 -13.35 -19.35 4.60
C ASP A 102 -14.28 -20.07 5.59
N GLU A 103 -15.43 -19.48 5.89
CA GLU A 103 -16.31 -19.98 6.94
C GLU A 103 -17.79 -19.79 6.60
N THR A 104 -18.63 -20.68 7.11
CA THR A 104 -20.08 -20.63 6.93
C THR A 104 -20.82 -21.35 8.04
N ASP A 105 -22.06 -20.94 8.26
CA ASP A 105 -23.01 -21.64 9.13
C ASP A 105 -24.05 -22.38 8.29
N ILE A 106 -24.17 -23.71 8.51
CA ILE A 106 -25.18 -24.54 7.85
C ILE A 106 -25.95 -25.29 8.95
N TYR A 107 -27.26 -25.05 9.09
CA TYR A 107 -28.12 -25.63 10.09
C TYR A 107 -27.54 -25.53 11.52
N ASP A 108 -27.18 -24.34 11.94
CA ASP A 108 -26.63 -24.04 13.26
C ASP A 108 -25.27 -24.73 13.58
N LYS A 109 -24.58 -25.21 12.55
CA LYS A 109 -23.26 -25.81 12.66
C LYS A 109 -22.25 -24.94 11.88
N TYR A 110 -21.18 -24.61 12.56
CA TYR A 110 -20.06 -23.85 12.01
C TYR A 110 -19.08 -24.74 11.24
N PHE A 111 -18.77 -24.37 10.02
CA PHE A 111 -17.80 -25.02 9.15
C PHE A 111 -16.78 -24.01 8.70
N TYR A 112 -15.54 -24.43 8.60
CA TYR A 112 -14.47 -23.58 8.09
C TYR A 112 -13.41 -24.37 7.34
N HIS A 113 -12.67 -23.64 6.50
CA HIS A 113 -11.48 -24.13 5.82
C HIS A 113 -10.41 -23.04 5.85
N ASP A 114 -9.19 -23.40 6.28
CA ASP A 114 -8.05 -22.47 6.34
C ASP A 114 -7.21 -22.63 5.08
N HIS A 115 -6.89 -21.49 4.45
CA HIS A 115 -5.99 -21.39 3.32
C HIS A 115 -4.71 -20.69 3.72
N ASN A 116 -3.58 -21.12 3.15
CA ASN A 116 -2.34 -20.39 3.17
C ASN A 116 -2.10 -19.86 1.75
N LEU A 117 -2.39 -18.58 1.54
CA LEU A 117 -2.31 -17.89 0.26
C LEU A 117 -0.94 -17.23 0.12
N ASN A 118 -0.39 -17.22 -1.09
CA ASN A 118 0.74 -16.34 -1.36
C ASN A 118 0.28 -14.89 -1.25
N ALA A 119 1.11 -14.07 -0.65
CA ALA A 119 0.80 -12.69 -0.37
C ALA A 119 2.03 -11.80 -0.56
N ILE A 120 1.79 -10.60 -1.05
CA ILE A 120 2.81 -9.57 -1.19
C ILE A 120 2.29 -8.29 -0.55
N TYR A 121 2.99 -7.84 0.50
CA TYR A 121 2.81 -6.51 1.08
C TYR A 121 3.66 -5.51 0.33
N VAL A 122 3.12 -4.31 0.12
CA VAL A 122 3.86 -3.15 -0.35
C VAL A 122 3.80 -2.08 0.73
N ASN A 123 4.91 -1.90 1.39
CA ASN A 123 5.13 -0.92 2.43
C ASN A 123 5.71 0.36 1.83
N SER A 124 5.18 1.51 2.19
CA SER A 124 5.61 2.79 1.64
C SER A 124 5.77 3.84 2.73
N TRP A 125 6.89 4.56 2.69
CA TRP A 125 7.19 5.67 3.59
C TRP A 125 7.18 6.99 2.83
N PHE A 126 6.48 7.95 3.37
CA PHE A 126 6.31 9.28 2.79
C PHE A 126 6.84 10.34 3.73
N GLU A 127 7.51 11.33 3.15
CA GLU A 127 7.94 12.52 3.85
C GLU A 127 7.30 13.74 3.19
N PHE A 128 6.58 14.51 3.99
CA PHE A 128 5.94 15.74 3.52
C PHE A 128 6.68 16.94 4.08
N SER A 129 7.08 17.84 3.19
CA SER A 129 7.69 19.12 3.54
C SER A 129 7.05 20.27 2.76
N ASN A 130 7.03 21.43 3.40
CA ASN A 130 6.68 22.68 2.75
C ASN A 130 7.94 23.57 2.75
N PRO A 131 8.51 23.92 1.60
CA PRO A 131 9.71 24.75 1.51
C PRO A 131 9.60 26.11 2.18
N GLU A 132 8.38 26.65 2.33
CA GLU A 132 8.14 27.96 2.95
C GLU A 132 8.03 27.89 4.48
N SER A 133 7.92 26.73 5.08
CA SER A 133 7.80 26.63 6.53
C SER A 133 9.17 26.60 7.20
N ILE A 134 9.45 27.66 7.98
CA ILE A 134 10.68 27.77 8.81
C ILE A 134 10.70 26.65 9.88
N GLU A 135 9.54 26.15 10.28
CA GLU A 135 9.36 24.99 11.14
C GLU A 135 9.24 23.74 10.25
N SER A 136 10.32 23.35 9.61
CA SER A 136 10.38 22.13 8.82
C SER A 136 10.48 20.88 9.74
N SER A 137 9.46 20.63 10.55
CA SER A 137 9.29 19.29 11.09
C SER A 137 8.84 18.41 9.93
N GLN A 138 9.79 17.78 9.29
CA GLN A 138 9.55 16.73 8.30
C GLN A 138 8.67 15.68 8.94
N LYS A 139 7.46 15.52 8.39
CA LYS A 139 6.54 14.51 8.89
C LYS A 139 6.71 13.26 8.06
N VAL A 140 7.01 12.17 8.72
CA VAL A 140 7.14 10.86 8.11
C VAL A 140 5.87 10.06 8.34
N PHE A 141 5.38 9.44 7.30
CA PHE A 141 4.19 8.61 7.31
C PHE A 141 4.48 7.25 6.70
N PHE A 142 3.74 6.27 7.17
CA PHE A 142 3.78 4.90 6.70
C PHE A 142 2.40 4.49 6.20
N THR A 143 2.38 3.66 5.16
CA THR A 143 1.18 2.95 4.72
C THR A 143 1.58 1.61 4.10
N THR A 144 0.65 0.67 4.11
CA THR A 144 0.85 -0.67 3.55
C THR A 144 -0.41 -1.13 2.82
N ASP A 145 -0.19 -1.88 1.76
CA ASP A 145 -1.26 -2.55 1.01
C ASP A 145 -0.85 -3.99 0.70
N LEU A 146 -1.84 -4.83 0.42
CA LEU A 146 -1.69 -6.26 0.24
C LEU A 146 -2.31 -6.71 -1.07
N ILE A 147 -1.60 -7.58 -1.81
CA ILE A 147 -2.15 -8.41 -2.88
C ILE A 147 -1.90 -9.88 -2.56
N THR A 148 -2.91 -10.74 -2.79
CA THR A 148 -2.85 -12.17 -2.48
C THR A 148 -3.36 -13.00 -3.64
N ASP A 149 -3.08 -14.31 -3.59
CA ASP A 149 -3.93 -15.30 -4.27
C ASP A 149 -5.39 -15.08 -3.88
N ILE A 150 -6.31 -15.38 -4.78
CA ILE A 150 -7.76 -15.22 -4.55
C ILE A 150 -8.38 -16.62 -4.44
N PRO A 151 -8.82 -17.05 -3.23
CA PRO A 151 -9.55 -18.27 -3.07
C PRO A 151 -11.01 -18.05 -3.49
N ASP A 152 -11.56 -19.03 -4.22
CA ASP A 152 -12.98 -19.15 -4.54
C ASP A 152 -13.45 -20.50 -4.03
N GLY A 153 -14.16 -20.51 -2.92
CA GLY A 153 -14.56 -21.71 -2.19
C GLY A 153 -16.07 -21.78 -1.94
N VAL A 154 -16.58 -23.00 -1.92
CA VAL A 154 -17.98 -23.27 -1.58
C VAL A 154 -18.11 -24.49 -0.68
N PHE A 155 -18.95 -24.36 0.34
CA PHE A 155 -19.38 -25.48 1.19
C PHE A 155 -20.63 -26.10 0.59
N ASP A 156 -20.49 -27.35 0.11
CA ASP A 156 -21.58 -28.15 -0.44
C ASP A 156 -22.13 -29.07 0.63
N TYR A 157 -23.42 -28.93 0.91
CA TYR A 157 -24.14 -29.76 1.92
C TYR A 157 -24.96 -30.85 1.26
N ASP A 158 -24.58 -32.08 1.48
CA ASP A 158 -25.37 -33.24 1.06
C ASP A 158 -26.51 -33.50 2.06
N ILE A 159 -27.73 -33.18 1.65
CA ILE A 159 -28.96 -33.33 2.47
C ILE A 159 -29.20 -34.78 2.86
N PHE A 160 -28.78 -35.76 2.02
CA PHE A 160 -29.06 -37.19 2.29
C PHE A 160 -28.08 -37.80 3.29
N SER A 161 -26.82 -37.41 3.22
CA SER A 161 -25.78 -37.93 4.11
C SER A 161 -25.52 -37.03 5.33
N GLY A 162 -26.00 -35.81 5.31
CA GLY A 162 -25.70 -34.79 6.33
C GLY A 162 -24.24 -34.34 6.36
N LYS A 163 -23.47 -34.64 5.30
CA LYS A 163 -22.04 -34.29 5.21
C LYS A 163 -21.87 -32.96 4.50
N VAL A 164 -20.90 -32.20 4.97
CA VAL A 164 -20.43 -30.99 4.31
C VAL A 164 -19.11 -31.30 3.62
N LYS A 165 -18.99 -30.89 2.36
CA LYS A 165 -17.77 -30.97 1.57
C LYS A 165 -17.37 -29.53 1.17
N TYR A 166 -16.12 -29.21 1.36
CA TYR A 166 -15.57 -27.95 0.86
C TYR A 166 -14.89 -28.18 -0.49
N MET A 167 -15.28 -27.39 -1.48
CA MET A 167 -14.67 -27.38 -2.81
C MET A 167 -14.13 -25.97 -3.08
N TYR A 168 -12.93 -25.87 -3.61
CA TYR A 168 -12.31 -24.56 -3.87
C TYR A 168 -11.41 -24.58 -5.10
N ASN A 169 -11.21 -23.40 -5.64
CA ASN A 169 -10.18 -23.06 -6.60
C ASN A 169 -9.35 -21.90 -6.04
N ILE A 170 -8.10 -21.76 -6.46
CA ILE A 170 -7.25 -20.63 -6.10
C ILE A 170 -6.76 -20.00 -7.41
N ASP A 171 -7.18 -18.77 -7.65
CA ASP A 171 -6.58 -17.92 -8.68
C ASP A 171 -5.25 -17.41 -8.15
N SER A 172 -4.18 -17.99 -8.67
CA SER A 172 -2.83 -17.71 -8.21
C SER A 172 -2.40 -16.30 -8.62
N LEU A 173 -1.73 -15.62 -7.70
CA LEU A 173 -1.04 -14.38 -7.97
C LEU A 173 0.00 -14.60 -9.07
N GLU A 174 0.06 -13.70 -10.04
CA GLU A 174 1.08 -13.68 -11.10
C GLU A 174 1.97 -12.45 -10.96
N GLN A 175 3.22 -12.59 -11.35
CA GLN A 175 4.21 -11.50 -11.25
C GLN A 175 3.79 -10.23 -12.00
N ASN A 176 3.16 -10.38 -13.17
CA ASN A 176 2.66 -9.25 -13.97
C ASN A 176 1.56 -8.45 -13.25
N MET A 177 0.82 -9.08 -12.33
CA MET A 177 -0.21 -8.40 -11.52
C MET A 177 0.41 -7.36 -10.58
N LEU A 178 1.68 -7.53 -10.19
CA LEU A 178 2.36 -6.60 -9.30
C LEU A 178 2.54 -5.21 -9.92
N TYR A 179 2.72 -5.12 -11.23
CA TYR A 179 2.85 -3.82 -11.90
C TYR A 179 1.53 -3.05 -11.97
N SER A 180 0.42 -3.75 -12.23
CA SER A 180 -0.91 -3.13 -12.17
C SER A 180 -1.32 -2.79 -10.75
N PHE A 181 -0.92 -3.61 -9.78
CA PHE A 181 -1.09 -3.33 -8.36
C PHE A 181 -0.30 -2.08 -7.94
N ALA A 182 0.97 -1.95 -8.38
CA ALA A 182 1.78 -0.77 -8.12
C ALA A 182 1.09 0.52 -8.60
N TYR A 183 0.53 0.52 -9.82
CA TYR A 183 -0.24 1.66 -10.33
C TYR A 183 -1.45 1.96 -9.44
N ARG A 184 -2.20 0.95 -9.04
CA ARG A 184 -3.40 1.09 -8.22
C ARG A 184 -3.09 1.67 -6.84
N ILE A 185 -2.08 1.15 -6.14
CA ILE A 185 -1.70 1.66 -4.82
C ILE A 185 -1.10 3.07 -4.91
N GLY A 186 -0.32 3.37 -5.95
CA GLY A 186 0.14 4.73 -6.21
C GLY A 186 -1.02 5.71 -6.33
N ALA A 187 -2.05 5.34 -7.09
CA ALA A 187 -3.27 6.16 -7.23
C ALA A 187 -4.04 6.30 -5.90
N GLU A 188 -4.08 5.24 -5.09
CA GLU A 188 -4.73 5.28 -3.77
C GLU A 188 -3.96 6.18 -2.79
N TYR A 189 -2.63 6.09 -2.78
CA TYR A 189 -1.82 6.92 -1.89
C TYR A 189 -1.82 8.40 -2.29
N ALA A 190 -2.07 8.70 -3.56
CA ALA A 190 -2.34 10.08 -3.99
C ALA A 190 -3.62 10.64 -3.35
N LYS A 191 -4.68 9.83 -3.16
CA LYS A 191 -5.88 10.25 -2.42
C LYS A 191 -5.57 10.49 -0.94
N TYR A 192 -4.78 9.61 -0.31
CA TYR A 192 -4.36 9.81 1.08
C TYR A 192 -3.57 11.11 1.23
N THR A 193 -2.68 11.38 0.27
CA THR A 193 -1.91 12.62 0.20
C THR A 193 -2.81 13.84 0.05
N PHE A 194 -3.79 13.79 -0.86
CA PHE A 194 -4.76 14.86 -1.03
C PHE A 194 -5.53 15.15 0.27
N ASP A 195 -6.07 14.11 0.89
CA ASP A 195 -6.81 14.23 2.15
C ASP A 195 -5.93 14.83 3.27
N TYR A 196 -4.67 14.38 3.36
CA TYR A 196 -3.72 14.93 4.32
C TYR A 196 -3.47 16.43 4.10
N LEU A 197 -3.16 16.83 2.86
CA LEU A 197 -2.88 18.23 2.51
C LEU A 197 -4.12 19.11 2.71
N LEU A 198 -5.31 18.61 2.36
CA LEU A 198 -6.58 19.27 2.61
C LEU A 198 -6.77 19.57 4.10
N ASN A 199 -6.56 18.58 4.97
CA ASN A 199 -6.71 18.75 6.42
C ASN A 199 -5.66 19.71 6.99
N GLN A 200 -4.44 19.74 6.45
CA GLN A 200 -3.43 20.72 6.82
C GLN A 200 -3.87 22.15 6.43
N ASP A 201 -4.42 22.34 5.24
CA ASP A 201 -4.90 23.65 4.78
C ASP A 201 -6.13 24.13 5.59
N LEU A 202 -7.07 23.24 5.84
CA LEU A 202 -8.23 23.54 6.71
C LEU A 202 -7.79 23.95 8.11
N ASN A 203 -6.83 23.23 8.69
CA ASN A 203 -6.32 23.57 10.03
C ASN A 203 -5.58 24.92 10.08
N LYS A 204 -4.96 25.34 8.98
CA LYS A 204 -4.33 26.67 8.90
C LYS A 204 -5.34 27.79 8.76
N LYS A 205 -6.41 27.58 7.97
CA LYS A 205 -7.41 28.60 7.62
C LYS A 205 -8.52 28.78 8.66
N LEU A 206 -8.87 27.71 9.38
CA LEU A 206 -9.92 27.74 10.38
C LEU A 206 -9.41 28.27 11.73
N SER A 207 -10.21 29.10 12.38
CA SER A 207 -9.93 29.53 13.76
C SER A 207 -9.95 28.32 14.72
N PRO A 208 -9.26 28.40 15.88
CA PRO A 208 -9.23 27.29 16.85
C PRO A 208 -10.62 26.75 17.25
N HIS A 209 -11.63 27.63 17.31
CA HIS A 209 -13.02 27.25 17.65
C HIS A 209 -13.77 26.57 16.50
N GLN A 210 -13.29 26.72 15.27
CA GLN A 210 -13.88 26.11 14.07
C GLN A 210 -13.16 24.83 13.64
N ARG A 211 -11.99 24.56 14.23
CA ARG A 211 -11.24 23.33 13.95
C ARG A 211 -12.01 22.14 14.46
N SER A 212 -12.43 21.30 13.54
CA SER A 212 -13.06 20.03 13.86
C SER A 212 -12.02 19.04 14.39
N SER A 213 -12.39 18.23 15.37
CA SER A 213 -11.63 17.03 15.72
C SER A 213 -11.75 15.92 14.67
N LYS A 214 -12.55 16.17 13.62
CA LYS A 214 -12.78 15.21 12.55
C LYS A 214 -11.79 15.42 11.44
N TYR A 215 -11.33 14.32 10.89
CA TYR A 215 -10.53 14.26 9.67
C TYR A 215 -11.48 14.28 8.46
N TRP A 216 -11.18 15.08 7.44
CA TRP A 216 -11.99 15.19 6.25
C TRP A 216 -11.39 14.40 5.10
N ARG A 217 -12.23 13.63 4.41
CA ARG A 217 -11.86 12.89 3.21
C ARG A 217 -12.68 13.38 2.02
N TYR A 218 -12.06 13.34 0.85
CA TYR A 218 -12.71 13.68 -0.40
C TYR A 218 -13.12 12.42 -1.17
N ASP A 219 -14.37 12.39 -1.62
CA ASP A 219 -14.89 11.40 -2.56
C ASP A 219 -14.87 12.00 -3.96
N PRO A 220 -13.96 11.55 -4.85
CA PRO A 220 -13.85 12.07 -6.21
C PRO A 220 -15.03 11.68 -7.13
N TYR A 221 -15.76 10.62 -6.80
CA TYR A 221 -16.91 10.18 -7.60
C TYR A 221 -18.13 11.07 -7.37
N ASN A 222 -18.39 11.40 -6.11
CA ASN A 222 -19.55 12.20 -5.72
C ASN A 222 -19.21 13.68 -5.56
N HIS A 223 -17.95 14.05 -5.67
CA HIS A 223 -17.43 15.40 -5.41
C HIS A 223 -17.83 15.94 -4.03
N LEU A 224 -17.81 15.07 -3.02
CA LEU A 224 -18.22 15.38 -1.66
C LEU A 224 -17.08 15.23 -0.66
N PHE A 225 -17.08 16.10 0.34
CA PHE A 225 -16.27 15.92 1.54
C PHE A 225 -17.09 15.24 2.62
N TYR A 226 -16.50 14.25 3.28
CA TYR A 226 -17.14 13.55 4.38
C TYR A 226 -16.19 13.41 5.56
N PRO A 227 -16.73 13.45 6.81
CA PRO A 227 -15.91 13.28 7.99
C PRO A 227 -15.49 11.82 8.16
N ALA A 228 -14.24 11.63 8.59
CA ALA A 228 -13.69 10.35 8.96
C ALA A 228 -13.12 10.40 10.39
N THR A 229 -12.87 9.24 10.98
CA THR A 229 -12.36 9.15 12.35
C THR A 229 -10.83 9.25 12.41
N ASP A 230 -10.15 8.94 11.32
CA ASP A 230 -8.71 8.76 11.26
C ASP A 230 -8.10 9.18 9.92
N ASP A 231 -6.82 9.45 9.94
CA ASP A 231 -5.96 9.50 8.75
C ASP A 231 -5.72 8.08 8.24
N ARG A 232 -5.48 7.96 6.93
CA ARG A 232 -5.10 6.69 6.30
C ARG A 232 -3.59 6.45 6.36
N PHE A 233 -2.82 7.52 6.51
CA PHE A 233 -1.41 7.43 6.80
C PHE A 233 -1.18 7.20 8.30
N ILE A 234 -0.26 6.32 8.62
CA ILE A 234 0.21 6.11 9.99
C ILE A 234 1.38 7.07 10.25
N PRO A 235 1.22 8.09 11.11
CA PRO A 235 2.31 9.01 11.41
C PRO A 235 3.40 8.27 12.20
N LEU A 236 4.63 8.38 11.73
CA LEU A 236 5.80 7.92 12.45
C LEU A 236 6.32 9.10 13.28
N ASN A 237 6.00 9.11 14.58
CA ASN A 237 6.56 10.11 15.47
C ASN A 237 8.05 9.86 15.59
N ASN A 238 8.87 10.90 15.40
CA ASN A 238 10.28 10.84 15.77
C ASN A 238 10.36 10.51 17.27
N GLN A 239 10.80 9.28 17.59
CA GLN A 239 11.12 8.87 18.94
C GLN A 239 12.46 9.48 19.35
#